data_7407fe127ce8f7ffd6edef0b8de76cac
#
_entry.id   7407fe127ce8f7ffd6edef0b8de76cac
#
_cell.length_a   1.000
_cell.length_b   1.000
_cell.length_c   1.000
_cell.angle_alpha   90.00
_cell.angle_beta   90.00
_cell.angle_gamma   90.00
#
_symmetry.space_group_name_H-M   'P 1'
#
loop_
_entity.id
_entity.type
_entity.pdbx_description
1 polymer ?
#
loop_
_entity_poly.entity_id
_entity_poly.type
_entity_poly.pdbx_seq_one_letter_code
_entity_poly.pdbx_strand_id
1 'polypeptide(L)'
;MQIEDITLLKCLGKGSFGEVYLSTKRGKREYFATKKMDRKQADQPSVRKYFENEIRILKSLNHPNIVKLEELKQTKDYYYIVMEYINGGSLTDCLKKYKNKYGKAFPENIVQYLMRQIVDAIKFLHDRKIIHRDLKLDNIMVSFDNENDKNNLNMMRGKVKIIDFGFAINMKGNLAFSALGSPINMDPIILKKFNSKGGAQLGYDEKADIWSLGTVCMKC
;
A
#
# COMPACT_ATOMS: atom_id res chain seq x y z
N MET A 1 -20.63 -1.31 -13.49
CA MET A 1 -21.05 -2.59 -12.89
C MET A 1 -21.49 -2.30 -11.46
N GLN A 2 -22.68 -2.76 -11.10
CA GLN A 2 -23.25 -2.53 -9.76
C GLN A 2 -23.21 -3.82 -8.93
N ILE A 3 -22.86 -3.69 -7.65
CA ILE A 3 -22.78 -4.80 -6.69
C ILE A 3 -23.49 -4.31 -5.44
N GLU A 4 -24.76 -4.75 -5.24
CA GLU A 4 -25.61 -4.25 -4.16
C GLU A 4 -25.71 -2.71 -4.15
N ASP A 5 -25.08 -2.04 -3.16
CA ASP A 5 -25.04 -0.59 -3.01
C ASP A 5 -23.78 0.07 -3.59
N ILE A 6 -22.84 -0.72 -4.18
CA ILE A 6 -21.60 -0.23 -4.76
C ILE A 6 -21.69 -0.22 -6.29
N THR A 7 -21.28 0.89 -6.90
CA THR A 7 -21.15 1.03 -8.35
C THR A 7 -19.68 1.21 -8.73
N LEU A 8 -19.13 0.25 -9.49
CA LEU A 8 -17.79 0.35 -10.07
C LEU A 8 -17.83 1.29 -11.28
N LEU A 9 -16.99 2.31 -11.30
CA LEU A 9 -16.94 3.36 -12.33
C LEU A 9 -15.79 3.11 -13.30
N LYS A 10 -14.59 3.53 -12.93
CA LYS A 10 -13.38 3.53 -13.76
C LYS A 10 -12.33 2.60 -13.15
N CYS A 11 -11.66 1.79 -13.96
CA CYS A 11 -10.49 1.03 -13.53
C CYS A 11 -9.34 2.01 -13.23
N LEU A 12 -8.81 1.95 -12.01
CA LEU A 12 -7.68 2.75 -11.54
C LEU A 12 -6.35 2.04 -11.76
N GLY A 13 -6.36 0.70 -11.75
CA GLY A 13 -5.16 -0.10 -11.95
C GLY A 13 -5.44 -1.59 -11.93
N LYS A 14 -4.47 -2.37 -12.42
CA LYS A 14 -4.48 -3.83 -12.39
C LYS A 14 -3.25 -4.30 -11.66
N GLY A 15 -3.43 -5.22 -10.72
CA GLY A 15 -2.36 -5.84 -9.95
C GLY A 15 -2.38 -7.36 -10.08
N SER A 16 -1.41 -8.02 -9.47
CA SER A 16 -1.27 -9.49 -9.49
C SER A 16 -2.49 -10.22 -8.93
N PHE A 17 -3.24 -9.58 -8.04
CA PHE A 17 -4.36 -10.19 -7.31
C PHE A 17 -5.72 -9.57 -7.67
N GLY A 18 -5.83 -8.85 -8.79
CA GLY A 18 -7.09 -8.30 -9.24
C GLY A 18 -7.02 -6.86 -9.76
N GLU A 19 -8.18 -6.27 -9.96
CA GLU A 19 -8.34 -4.94 -10.53
C GLU A 19 -8.89 -3.98 -9.47
N VAL A 20 -8.37 -2.75 -9.44
CA VAL A 20 -8.86 -1.69 -8.53
C VAL A 20 -9.70 -0.71 -9.33
N TYR A 21 -10.89 -0.42 -8.86
CA TYR A 21 -11.85 0.49 -9.48
C TYR A 21 -12.13 1.69 -8.59
N LEU A 22 -12.26 2.86 -9.20
CA LEU A 22 -13.00 3.97 -8.59
C LEU A 22 -14.45 3.53 -8.45
N SER A 23 -15.05 3.75 -7.29
CA SER A 23 -16.42 3.33 -7.03
C SER A 23 -17.18 4.36 -6.19
N THR A 24 -18.49 4.28 -6.23
CA THR A 24 -19.43 5.01 -5.37
C THR A 24 -20.26 4.04 -4.57
N LYS A 25 -20.78 4.50 -3.43
CA LYS A 25 -21.67 3.74 -2.56
C LYS A 25 -22.98 4.51 -2.38
N ARG A 26 -24.10 3.81 -2.53
CA ARG A 26 -25.43 4.43 -2.36
C ARG A 26 -25.53 5.10 -1.00
N GLY A 27 -26.03 6.35 -0.96
CA GLY A 27 -26.14 7.15 0.25
C GLY A 27 -24.85 7.79 0.76
N LYS A 28 -23.72 7.62 0.05
CA LYS A 28 -22.45 8.27 0.33
C LYS A 28 -22.08 9.24 -0.78
N ARG A 29 -21.49 10.39 -0.41
CA ARG A 29 -21.03 11.40 -1.38
C ARG A 29 -19.57 11.21 -1.79
N GLU A 30 -18.79 10.54 -0.94
CA GLU A 30 -17.38 10.25 -1.22
C GLU A 30 -17.19 9.11 -2.22
N TYR A 31 -16.04 9.12 -2.89
CA TYR A 31 -15.55 8.02 -3.72
C TYR A 31 -14.80 6.99 -2.87
N PHE A 32 -14.77 5.76 -3.39
CA PHE A 32 -14.04 4.63 -2.82
C PHE A 32 -13.12 4.00 -3.85
N ALA A 33 -12.10 3.28 -3.38
CA ALA A 33 -11.29 2.39 -4.19
C ALA A 33 -11.73 0.95 -3.89
N THR A 34 -12.23 0.24 -4.90
CA THR A 34 -12.71 -1.14 -4.75
C THR A 34 -11.81 -2.10 -5.50
N LYS A 35 -11.06 -2.94 -4.76
CA LYS A 35 -10.27 -4.04 -5.32
C LYS A 35 -11.19 -5.22 -5.57
N LYS A 36 -11.31 -5.62 -6.84
CA LYS A 36 -12.09 -6.77 -7.32
C LYS A 36 -11.17 -7.92 -7.59
N MET A 37 -11.40 -9.08 -6.98
CA MET A 37 -10.60 -10.28 -7.11
C MET A 37 -11.47 -11.46 -7.53
N ASP A 38 -11.00 -12.25 -8.49
CA ASP A 38 -11.67 -13.48 -8.89
C ASP A 38 -11.59 -14.52 -7.75
N ARG A 39 -12.74 -15.12 -7.38
CA ARG A 39 -12.81 -16.11 -6.29
C ARG A 39 -12.05 -17.37 -6.61
N LYS A 40 -12.11 -17.86 -7.86
CA LYS A 40 -11.39 -19.08 -8.25
C LYS A 40 -9.88 -18.92 -8.05
N GLN A 41 -9.37 -17.71 -8.30
CA GLN A 41 -7.97 -17.38 -8.05
C GLN A 41 -7.69 -17.16 -6.56
N ALA A 42 -8.51 -16.36 -5.88
CA ALA A 42 -8.33 -16.02 -4.46
C ALA A 42 -8.48 -17.23 -3.54
N ASP A 43 -9.34 -18.19 -3.89
CA ASP A 43 -9.59 -19.40 -3.08
C ASP A 43 -8.53 -20.51 -3.30
N GLN A 44 -7.58 -20.33 -4.25
CA GLN A 44 -6.45 -21.25 -4.35
C GLN A 44 -5.61 -21.23 -3.06
N PRO A 45 -5.22 -22.39 -2.52
CA PRO A 45 -4.52 -22.48 -1.22
C PRO A 45 -3.29 -21.58 -1.11
N SER A 46 -2.54 -21.42 -2.21
CA SER A 46 -1.35 -20.56 -2.29
C SER A 46 -1.67 -19.06 -2.20
N VAL A 47 -2.84 -18.62 -2.68
CA VAL A 47 -3.28 -17.21 -2.72
C VAL A 47 -4.14 -16.87 -1.51
N ARG A 48 -5.02 -17.79 -1.10
CA ARG A 48 -5.99 -17.61 -0.01
C ARG A 48 -5.35 -17.15 1.29
N LYS A 49 -4.22 -17.75 1.64
CA LYS A 49 -3.46 -17.38 2.85
C LYS A 49 -3.06 -15.90 2.85
N TYR A 50 -2.61 -15.36 1.72
CA TYR A 50 -2.22 -13.95 1.60
C TYR A 50 -3.44 -13.04 1.63
N PHE A 51 -4.50 -13.40 0.93
CA PHE A 51 -5.77 -12.68 0.90
C PHE A 51 -6.40 -12.56 2.29
N GLU A 52 -6.57 -13.67 3.01
CA GLU A 52 -7.13 -13.68 4.37
C GLU A 52 -6.26 -12.86 5.35
N ASN A 53 -4.93 -12.95 5.19
CA ASN A 53 -3.99 -12.21 6.02
C ASN A 53 -4.04 -10.70 5.73
N GLU A 54 -4.09 -10.27 4.46
CA GLU A 54 -4.27 -8.87 4.06
C GLU A 54 -5.51 -8.27 4.71
N ILE A 55 -6.65 -8.97 4.60
CA ILE A 55 -7.92 -8.53 5.18
C ILE A 55 -7.84 -8.45 6.72
N ARG A 56 -7.27 -9.46 7.35
CA ARG A 56 -7.14 -9.49 8.82
C ARG A 56 -6.28 -8.34 9.32
N ILE A 57 -5.18 -8.04 8.64
CA ILE A 57 -4.31 -6.93 8.98
C ILE A 57 -5.06 -5.61 8.77
N LEU A 58 -5.62 -5.36 7.58
CA LEU A 58 -6.34 -4.12 7.27
C LEU A 58 -7.48 -3.83 8.27
N LYS A 59 -8.23 -4.87 8.67
CA LYS A 59 -9.29 -4.74 9.69
C LYS A 59 -8.78 -4.30 11.07
N SER A 60 -7.54 -4.62 11.40
CA SER A 60 -6.94 -4.28 12.69
C SER A 60 -6.27 -2.91 12.73
N LEU A 61 -6.13 -2.25 11.57
CA LEU A 61 -5.41 -0.99 11.45
C LEU A 61 -6.38 0.21 11.39
N ASN A 62 -6.10 1.20 12.23
CA ASN A 62 -6.75 2.50 12.19
C ASN A 62 -5.69 3.58 12.44
N HIS A 63 -5.20 4.21 11.37
CA HIS A 63 -4.15 5.22 11.43
C HIS A 63 -4.33 6.23 10.29
N PRO A 64 -4.12 7.55 10.50
CA PRO A 64 -4.34 8.56 9.47
C PRO A 64 -3.49 8.36 8.20
N ASN A 65 -2.31 7.74 8.32
CA ASN A 65 -1.38 7.51 7.22
C ASN A 65 -1.38 6.05 6.70
N ILE A 66 -2.41 5.28 7.02
CA ILE A 66 -2.64 3.94 6.47
C ILE A 66 -4.00 3.93 5.79
N VAL A 67 -4.12 3.23 4.67
CA VAL A 67 -5.39 3.11 3.94
C VAL A 67 -6.45 2.45 4.82
N LYS A 68 -7.62 3.07 4.88
CA LYS A 68 -8.75 2.57 5.66
C LYS A 68 -9.54 1.53 4.85
N LEU A 69 -9.75 0.37 5.43
CA LEU A 69 -10.73 -0.60 4.94
C LEU A 69 -12.12 -0.14 5.36
N GLU A 70 -13.01 0.04 4.38
CA GLU A 70 -14.39 0.45 4.64
C GLU A 70 -15.31 -0.75 4.74
N GLU A 71 -15.22 -1.67 3.79
CA GLU A 71 -16.14 -2.80 3.70
C GLU A 71 -15.55 -3.96 2.91
N LEU A 72 -16.04 -5.17 3.17
CA LEU A 72 -15.79 -6.36 2.37
C LEU A 72 -17.10 -6.87 1.84
N LYS A 73 -17.15 -7.15 0.55
CA LYS A 73 -18.29 -7.78 -0.11
C LYS A 73 -17.86 -8.97 -0.93
N GLN A 74 -18.81 -9.85 -1.20
CA GLN A 74 -18.57 -11.01 -2.05
C GLN A 74 -19.82 -11.30 -2.90
N THR A 75 -19.57 -11.80 -4.09
CA THR A 75 -20.58 -12.42 -4.97
C THR A 75 -20.21 -13.87 -5.18
N LYS A 76 -20.98 -14.59 -6.04
CA LYS A 76 -20.64 -15.95 -6.43
C LYS A 76 -19.22 -16.05 -7.03
N ASP A 77 -18.80 -15.06 -7.82
CA ASP A 77 -17.58 -15.12 -8.63
C ASP A 77 -16.45 -14.22 -8.13
N TYR A 78 -16.73 -13.22 -7.30
CA TYR A 78 -15.74 -12.19 -6.92
C TYR A 78 -15.78 -11.83 -5.44
N TYR A 79 -14.59 -11.48 -4.89
CA TYR A 79 -14.44 -10.71 -3.66
C TYR A 79 -14.22 -9.22 -4.00
N TYR A 80 -14.71 -8.34 -3.13
CA TYR A 80 -14.56 -6.89 -3.24
C TYR A 80 -14.06 -6.32 -1.92
N ILE A 81 -12.89 -5.69 -1.95
CA ILE A 81 -12.30 -4.98 -0.83
C ILE A 81 -12.52 -3.50 -1.09
N VAL A 82 -13.41 -2.88 -0.32
CA VAL A 82 -13.76 -1.46 -0.45
C VAL A 82 -12.90 -0.67 0.52
N MET A 83 -12.17 0.29 0.02
CA MET A 83 -11.22 1.13 0.77
C MET A 83 -11.50 2.61 0.50
N GLU A 84 -11.00 3.48 1.37
CA GLU A 84 -11.00 4.92 1.09
C GLU A 84 -10.31 5.21 -0.24
N TYR A 85 -10.83 6.21 -0.99
CA TYR A 85 -10.21 6.66 -2.22
C TYR A 85 -9.17 7.76 -1.95
N ILE A 86 -7.97 7.58 -2.47
CA ILE A 86 -6.84 8.49 -2.30
C ILE A 86 -6.63 9.22 -3.63
N ASN A 87 -6.88 10.53 -3.66
CA ASN A 87 -7.11 11.30 -4.89
C ASN A 87 -5.85 11.86 -5.57
N GLY A 88 -4.68 11.86 -4.93
CA GLY A 88 -3.45 12.48 -5.46
C GLY A 88 -2.58 11.54 -6.30
N GLY A 89 -2.81 10.21 -6.20
CA GLY A 89 -1.97 9.20 -6.85
C GLY A 89 -0.82 8.72 -5.97
N SER A 90 0.04 7.85 -6.52
CA SER A 90 1.22 7.33 -5.82
C SER A 90 2.32 8.39 -5.69
N LEU A 91 3.26 8.21 -4.76
CA LEU A 91 4.45 9.08 -4.68
C LEU A 91 5.28 9.00 -5.96
N THR A 92 5.30 7.87 -6.66
CA THR A 92 5.90 7.74 -7.99
C THR A 92 5.27 8.72 -8.97
N ASP A 93 3.93 8.78 -9.01
CA ASP A 93 3.20 9.69 -9.90
C ASP A 93 3.40 11.15 -9.51
N CYS A 94 3.34 11.44 -8.20
CA CYS A 94 3.57 12.79 -7.68
C CYS A 94 4.98 13.30 -8.02
N LEU A 95 6.00 12.46 -7.83
CA LEU A 95 7.39 12.79 -8.13
C LEU A 95 7.60 13.05 -9.63
N LYS A 96 7.03 12.20 -10.50
CA LYS A 96 7.07 12.40 -11.96
C LYS A 96 6.40 13.72 -12.36
N LYS A 97 5.20 13.99 -11.85
CA LYS A 97 4.47 15.25 -12.12
C LYS A 97 5.23 16.46 -11.60
N TYR A 98 5.81 16.37 -10.40
CA TYR A 98 6.59 17.43 -9.79
C TYR A 98 7.84 17.75 -10.62
N LYS A 99 8.57 16.71 -11.02
CA LYS A 99 9.75 16.85 -11.89
C LYS A 99 9.40 17.45 -13.24
N ASN A 100 8.30 17.03 -13.85
CA ASN A 100 7.84 17.61 -15.12
C ASN A 100 7.43 19.08 -14.98
N LYS A 101 6.84 19.47 -13.85
CA LYS A 101 6.38 20.85 -13.62
C LYS A 101 7.51 21.80 -13.21
N TYR A 102 8.46 21.32 -12.39
CA TYR A 102 9.48 22.16 -11.74
C TYR A 102 10.92 21.86 -12.17
N GLY A 103 11.14 20.83 -13.03
CA GLY A 103 12.46 20.44 -13.53
C GLY A 103 13.38 19.76 -12.51
N LYS A 104 12.90 19.45 -11.30
CA LYS A 104 13.70 18.91 -10.20
C LYS A 104 12.90 17.93 -9.32
N ALA A 105 13.60 17.11 -8.54
CA ALA A 105 13.00 16.26 -7.50
C ALA A 105 12.39 17.10 -6.37
N PHE A 106 11.74 16.45 -5.42
CA PHE A 106 11.21 17.15 -4.25
C PHE A 106 12.35 17.83 -3.47
N PRO A 107 12.19 19.10 -3.07
CA PRO A 107 13.14 19.74 -2.15
C PRO A 107 13.08 19.09 -0.77
N GLU A 108 14.16 19.22 -0.01
CA GLU A 108 14.38 18.52 1.27
C GLU A 108 13.22 18.73 2.26
N ASN A 109 12.68 19.92 2.38
CA ASN A 109 11.56 20.21 3.28
C ASN A 109 10.29 19.41 2.93
N ILE A 110 10.02 19.18 1.65
CA ILE A 110 8.92 18.30 1.21
C ILE A 110 9.23 16.85 1.57
N VAL A 111 10.45 16.38 1.29
CA VAL A 111 10.87 15.01 1.64
C VAL A 111 10.73 14.79 3.15
N GLN A 112 11.23 15.69 3.98
CA GLN A 112 11.11 15.62 5.43
C GLN A 112 9.64 15.57 5.88
N TYR A 113 8.78 16.40 5.31
CA TYR A 113 7.36 16.42 5.64
C TYR A 113 6.65 15.11 5.31
N LEU A 114 6.92 14.55 4.12
CA LEU A 114 6.34 13.28 3.71
C LEU A 114 6.90 12.11 4.53
N MET A 115 8.22 12.09 4.74
CA MET A 115 8.89 11.03 5.50
C MET A 115 8.43 10.96 6.96
N ARG A 116 8.16 12.10 7.63
CA ARG A 116 7.59 12.10 8.99
C ARG A 116 6.29 11.31 9.06
N GLN A 117 5.38 11.51 8.11
CA GLN A 117 4.11 10.81 8.05
C GLN A 117 4.29 9.30 7.78
N ILE A 118 5.24 8.94 6.89
CA ILE A 118 5.54 7.55 6.57
C ILE A 118 6.13 6.84 7.79
N VAL A 119 7.12 7.47 8.45
CA VAL A 119 7.77 6.93 9.66
C VAL A 119 6.76 6.71 10.78
N ASP A 120 5.82 7.64 10.98
CA ASP A 120 4.76 7.52 11.99
C ASP A 120 3.86 6.30 11.72
N ALA A 121 3.47 6.09 10.48
CA ALA A 121 2.71 4.90 10.08
C ALA A 121 3.50 3.59 10.27
N ILE A 122 4.80 3.58 9.90
CA ILE A 122 5.66 2.39 10.06
C ILE A 122 5.87 2.08 11.54
N LYS A 123 6.13 3.10 12.36
CA LYS A 123 6.20 2.94 13.81
C LYS A 123 4.92 2.31 14.37
N PHE A 124 3.75 2.82 13.96
CA PHE A 124 2.45 2.27 14.37
C PHE A 124 2.30 0.78 14.01
N LEU A 125 2.78 0.34 12.83
CA LEU A 125 2.78 -1.07 12.41
C LEU A 125 3.74 -1.90 13.28
N HIS A 126 4.98 -1.43 13.47
CA HIS A 126 6.03 -2.14 14.21
C HIS A 126 5.68 -2.29 15.70
N ASP A 127 5.06 -1.28 16.32
CA ASP A 127 4.54 -1.38 17.69
C ASP A 127 3.51 -2.52 17.85
N ARG A 128 2.82 -2.89 16.75
CA ARG A 128 1.87 -4.02 16.66
C ARG A 128 2.47 -5.31 16.10
N LYS A 129 3.81 -5.34 15.95
CA LYS A 129 4.56 -6.46 15.38
C LYS A 129 4.13 -6.81 13.95
N ILE A 130 3.69 -5.82 13.18
CA ILE A 130 3.35 -5.94 11.76
C ILE A 130 4.48 -5.37 10.93
N ILE A 131 4.97 -6.17 9.96
CA ILE A 131 5.95 -5.75 8.96
C ILE A 131 5.22 -5.65 7.62
N HIS A 132 5.45 -4.56 6.87
CA HIS A 132 4.80 -4.31 5.57
C HIS A 132 5.43 -5.13 4.44
N ARG A 133 6.76 -5.19 4.37
CA ARG A 133 7.61 -5.97 3.45
C ARG A 133 7.62 -5.54 1.97
N ASP A 134 6.82 -4.56 1.57
CA ASP A 134 6.82 -4.03 0.19
C ASP A 134 6.69 -2.51 0.17
N LEU A 135 7.49 -1.82 1.01
CA LEU A 135 7.54 -0.36 1.01
C LEU A 135 8.27 0.14 -0.23
N LYS A 136 7.57 0.93 -1.03
CA LYS A 136 8.05 1.56 -2.26
C LYS A 136 7.17 2.77 -2.59
N LEU A 137 7.67 3.66 -3.45
CA LEU A 137 6.93 4.87 -3.85
C LEU A 137 5.54 4.56 -4.44
N ASP A 138 5.38 3.40 -5.10
CA ASP A 138 4.10 2.99 -5.69
C ASP A 138 3.05 2.58 -4.64
N ASN A 139 3.50 2.08 -3.47
CA ASN A 139 2.65 1.67 -2.36
C ASN A 139 2.41 2.77 -1.31
N ILE A 140 2.85 4.00 -1.61
CA ILE A 140 2.64 5.19 -0.80
C ILE A 140 1.87 6.19 -1.67
N MET A 141 0.64 6.47 -1.30
CA MET A 141 -0.20 7.43 -2.01
C MET A 141 -0.32 8.74 -1.26
N VAL A 142 -0.75 9.79 -1.96
CA VAL A 142 -0.98 11.12 -1.38
C VAL A 142 -2.42 11.51 -1.60
N SER A 143 -3.10 12.00 -0.56
CA SER A 143 -4.40 12.65 -0.68
C SER A 143 -4.29 14.14 -0.42
N PHE A 144 -5.17 14.91 -1.04
CA PHE A 144 -5.32 16.35 -0.85
C PHE A 144 -6.74 16.67 -0.46
N ASP A 145 -6.92 17.61 0.46
CA ASP A 145 -8.23 18.02 0.96
C ASP A 145 -9.03 18.81 -0.07
N ASN A 146 -8.34 19.43 -1.04
CA ASN A 146 -8.97 20.22 -2.09
C ASN A 146 -8.26 20.06 -3.45
N GLU A 147 -8.98 20.33 -4.53
CA GLU A 147 -8.46 20.21 -5.89
C GLU A 147 -7.36 21.22 -6.22
N ASN A 148 -7.35 22.40 -5.58
CA ASN A 148 -6.31 23.40 -5.83
C ASN A 148 -4.95 22.91 -5.36
N ASP A 149 -4.83 22.37 -4.15
CA ASP A 149 -3.58 21.80 -3.65
C ASP A 149 -3.11 20.61 -4.48
N LYS A 150 -4.04 19.75 -4.90
CA LYS A 150 -3.78 18.60 -5.77
C LYS A 150 -3.25 19.04 -7.14
N ASN A 151 -3.92 19.98 -7.83
CA ASN A 151 -3.55 20.44 -9.15
C ASN A 151 -2.22 21.23 -9.15
N ASN A 152 -1.93 21.92 -8.05
CA ASN A 152 -0.69 22.62 -7.85
C ASN A 152 0.43 21.75 -7.27
N LEU A 153 0.19 20.49 -6.97
CA LEU A 153 1.13 19.58 -6.32
C LEU A 153 1.71 20.19 -5.02
N ASN A 154 0.84 20.81 -4.21
CA ASN A 154 1.23 21.38 -2.93
C ASN A 154 1.52 20.26 -1.91
N MET A 155 2.68 19.63 -2.07
CA MET A 155 3.06 18.44 -1.30
C MET A 155 3.11 18.69 0.22
N MET A 156 3.29 19.93 0.65
CA MET A 156 3.25 20.34 2.07
C MET A 156 1.82 20.31 2.66
N ARG A 157 0.80 20.14 1.81
CA ARG A 157 -0.61 19.89 2.20
C ARG A 157 -1.07 18.46 1.92
N GLY A 158 -0.18 17.64 1.33
CA GLY A 158 -0.46 16.24 1.04
C GLY A 158 -0.48 15.39 2.31
N LYS A 159 -1.48 14.51 2.41
CA LYS A 159 -1.58 13.48 3.45
C LYS A 159 -1.14 12.16 2.86
N VAL A 160 -0.10 11.57 3.43
CA VAL A 160 0.42 10.26 2.99
C VAL A 160 -0.49 9.15 3.46
N LYS A 161 -0.66 8.14 2.61
CA LYS A 161 -1.37 6.89 2.89
C LYS A 161 -0.56 5.70 2.40
N ILE A 162 -0.14 4.82 3.31
CA ILE A 162 0.44 3.52 2.96
C ILE A 162 -0.68 2.58 2.53
N ILE A 163 -0.48 1.93 1.40
CA ILE A 163 -1.44 0.99 0.79
C ILE A 163 -0.78 -0.37 0.58
N ASP A 164 -1.58 -1.36 0.18
CA ASP A 164 -1.16 -2.72 -0.23
C ASP A 164 -0.46 -3.53 0.87
N PHE A 165 -1.27 -4.17 1.70
CA PHE A 165 -0.85 -5.06 2.78
C PHE A 165 -0.80 -6.54 2.35
N GLY A 166 -0.81 -6.84 1.04
CA GLY A 166 -0.81 -8.20 0.50
C GLY A 166 0.41 -9.03 0.92
N PHE A 167 1.54 -8.38 1.17
CA PHE A 167 2.74 -9.01 1.70
C PHE A 167 2.98 -8.79 3.19
N ALA A 168 2.17 -8.01 3.86
CA ALA A 168 2.34 -7.73 5.28
C ALA A 168 2.23 -9.00 6.15
N ILE A 169 2.90 -9.03 7.29
CA ILE A 169 2.85 -10.14 8.23
C ILE A 169 2.79 -9.64 9.67
N ASN A 170 2.02 -10.33 10.51
CA ASN A 170 2.09 -10.16 11.95
C ASN A 170 3.07 -11.19 12.52
N MET A 171 4.16 -10.70 13.10
CA MET A 171 5.28 -11.50 13.57
C MET A 171 4.99 -12.30 14.84
N LYS A 172 4.06 -11.83 15.70
CA LYS A 172 3.74 -12.46 17.00
C LYS A 172 4.99 -12.85 17.82
N GLY A 173 6.07 -12.06 17.70
CA GLY A 173 7.35 -12.33 18.38
C GLY A 173 8.30 -13.27 17.65
N ASN A 174 7.94 -13.77 16.46
CA ASN A 174 8.79 -14.64 15.64
C ASN A 174 9.45 -13.85 14.50
N LEU A 175 10.51 -14.43 13.90
CA LEU A 175 11.13 -13.88 12.69
C LEU A 175 10.31 -14.25 11.44
N ALA A 176 10.39 -13.42 10.39
CA ALA A 176 9.85 -13.73 9.08
C ALA A 176 10.88 -14.53 8.26
N PHE A 177 10.40 -15.49 7.47
CA PHE A 177 11.26 -16.38 6.69
C PHE A 177 11.01 -16.36 5.18
N SER A 178 9.91 -15.78 4.71
CA SER A 178 9.58 -15.72 3.29
C SER A 178 10.20 -14.48 2.63
N ALA A 179 10.95 -14.67 1.54
CA ALA A 179 11.45 -13.57 0.72
C ALA A 179 10.32 -13.09 -0.20
N LEU A 180 9.66 -12.00 0.18
CA LEU A 180 8.55 -11.37 -0.54
C LEU A 180 8.78 -9.85 -0.59
N GLY A 181 8.27 -9.21 -1.63
CA GLY A 181 8.41 -7.78 -1.84
C GLY A 181 9.14 -7.43 -3.14
N SER A 182 9.36 -6.17 -3.38
CA SER A 182 10.02 -5.64 -4.59
C SER A 182 11.55 -5.70 -4.43
N PRO A 183 12.29 -6.49 -5.23
CA PRO A 183 13.73 -6.73 -5.04
C PRO A 183 14.58 -5.46 -4.94
N ILE A 184 14.25 -4.42 -5.71
CA ILE A 184 14.99 -3.15 -5.74
C ILE A 184 14.91 -2.34 -4.43
N ASN A 185 13.93 -2.63 -3.58
CA ASN A 185 13.74 -1.99 -2.27
C ASN A 185 14.00 -2.95 -1.11
N MET A 186 14.40 -4.19 -1.41
CA MET A 186 14.56 -5.25 -0.43
C MET A 186 15.91 -5.11 0.29
N ASP A 187 15.90 -5.42 1.59
CA ASP A 187 17.12 -5.52 2.38
C ASP A 187 18.10 -6.53 1.75
N PRO A 188 19.40 -6.20 1.61
CA PRO A 188 20.41 -7.09 1.02
C PRO A 188 20.47 -8.46 1.69
N ILE A 189 20.20 -8.57 2.98
CA ILE A 189 20.17 -9.85 3.70
C ILE A 189 19.02 -10.72 3.18
N ILE A 190 17.85 -10.12 2.93
CA ILE A 190 16.69 -10.80 2.37
C ILE A 190 16.96 -11.16 0.90
N LEU A 191 17.57 -10.24 0.14
CA LEU A 191 17.90 -10.44 -1.27
C LEU A 191 18.91 -11.58 -1.47
N LYS A 192 19.94 -11.71 -0.61
CA LYS A 192 20.87 -12.84 -0.62
C LYS A 192 20.14 -14.18 -0.44
N LYS A 193 19.14 -14.23 0.43
CA LYS A 193 18.27 -15.38 0.60
C LYS A 193 17.50 -15.76 -0.66
N PHE A 194 16.99 -14.77 -1.38
CA PHE A 194 16.26 -14.97 -2.63
C PHE A 194 17.11 -15.72 -3.65
N ASN A 195 18.42 -15.48 -3.65
CA ASN A 195 19.38 -15.99 -4.63
C ASN A 195 20.08 -17.28 -4.18
N SER A 196 20.00 -17.69 -2.90
CA SER A 196 20.70 -18.87 -2.38
C SER A 196 19.82 -20.11 -2.43
N LYS A 197 20.14 -21.03 -3.34
CA LYS A 197 19.59 -22.40 -3.33
C LYS A 197 20.16 -23.15 -2.12
N GLY A 198 19.39 -23.30 -1.05
CA GLY A 198 19.73 -24.17 0.09
C GLY A 198 20.47 -23.52 1.26
N GLY A 199 20.53 -22.20 1.37
CA GLY A 199 21.12 -21.51 2.52
C GLY A 199 20.27 -21.60 3.79
N ALA A 200 20.91 -21.53 4.98
CA ALA A 200 20.27 -21.48 6.28
C ALA A 200 19.14 -20.42 6.30
N GLN A 201 17.98 -20.79 6.83
CA GLN A 201 16.84 -19.87 6.93
C GLN A 201 17.11 -18.79 7.99
N LEU A 202 17.87 -17.73 7.60
CA LEU A 202 18.02 -16.54 8.43
C LEU A 202 16.67 -15.81 8.46
N GLY A 203 16.03 -15.76 9.63
CA GLY A 203 14.85 -14.93 9.85
C GLY A 203 15.20 -13.44 9.76
N TYR A 204 14.22 -12.59 9.47
CA TYR A 204 14.34 -11.14 9.50
C TYR A 204 13.19 -10.52 10.29
N ASP A 205 13.42 -9.31 10.78
CA ASP A 205 12.52 -8.56 11.63
C ASP A 205 12.02 -7.28 10.94
N GLU A 206 11.45 -6.38 11.72
CA GLU A 206 10.94 -5.07 11.27
C GLU A 206 12.00 -4.15 10.62
N LYS A 207 13.29 -4.42 10.81
CA LYS A 207 14.39 -3.63 10.20
C LYS A 207 14.39 -3.72 8.67
N ALA A 208 13.76 -4.76 8.11
CA ALA A 208 13.54 -4.87 6.67
C ALA A 208 12.74 -3.69 6.10
N ASP A 209 11.72 -3.22 6.83
CA ASP A 209 10.96 -2.03 6.44
C ASP A 209 11.81 -0.76 6.56
N ILE A 210 12.72 -0.68 7.54
CA ILE A 210 13.63 0.47 7.72
C ILE A 210 14.57 0.61 6.54
N TRP A 211 15.12 -0.51 6.03
CA TRP A 211 15.92 -0.51 4.80
C TRP A 211 15.11 0.03 3.62
N SER A 212 13.91 -0.54 3.40
CA SER A 212 13.02 -0.12 2.32
C SER A 212 12.64 1.35 2.42
N LEU A 213 12.41 1.86 3.64
CA LEU A 213 12.16 3.27 3.93
C LEU A 213 13.34 4.16 3.52
N GLY A 214 14.59 3.74 3.77
CA GLY A 214 15.80 4.42 3.29
C GLY A 214 15.81 4.55 1.77
N THR A 215 15.45 3.48 1.05
CA THR A 215 15.37 3.52 -0.43
C THR A 215 14.26 4.44 -0.94
N VAL A 216 13.14 4.55 -0.23
CA VAL A 216 12.04 5.49 -0.54
C VAL A 216 12.54 6.92 -0.37
N CYS A 217 13.21 7.22 0.74
CA CYS A 217 13.76 8.56 1.02
C CYS A 217 14.74 9.02 -0.06
N MET A 218 15.67 8.14 -0.46
CA MET A 218 16.68 8.45 -1.48
C MET A 218 16.10 8.69 -2.88
N LYS A 219 14.91 8.15 -3.17
CA LYS A 219 14.26 8.30 -4.49
C LYS A 219 13.38 9.55 -4.58
N CYS A 220 13.01 10.16 -3.44
CA CYS A 220 12.23 11.39 -3.40
C CYS A 220 13.07 12.63 -3.71
#